data_3f5317bf9922d1107fe681ac7d717cab
#
_entry.id   3f5317bf9922d1107fe681ac7d717cab
#
_cell.length_a   1.000
_cell.length_b   1.000
_cell.length_c   1.000
_cell.angle_alpha   90.00
_cell.angle_beta   90.00
_cell.angle_gamma   90.00
#
_symmetry.space_group_name_H-M   'P 1'
#
loop_
_entity.id
_entity.type
_entity.pdbx_description
1 polymer ?
#
loop_
_entity_poly.entity_id
_entity_poly.type
_entity_poly.pdbx_seq_one_letter_code
_entity_poly.pdbx_strand_id
1 'polypeptide(L)'
;MRQLADVKDYIITAVILLLAITLMVNRHEGGLQNLRKASITVLSYLEQPLSNFRIYRQAISTNTYLHRQNILLQDELNRLRSVEEQNRVLRDLLNLREESDLPLIPVRVVAKDLISINSSITVSAGTDEGVKVGMPVINSDGLIGQVIIVSKDYSQVLPYSNSMFRVSAQIEENRAYGIVSWPARSTRELLLRFIPETVQVDTGQTVYTSGYSNQFPSGIPIGRVTKTESGSGIETQTIYLEAFADLSRVAEAFIIEFEPDTTIQNLNEAQEDLF
;
A
#
# COMPACT_ATOMS: atom_id res chain seq x y z
N MET A 1 65.54 -38.93 22.24
CA MET A 1 64.21 -39.32 22.75
C MET A 1 64.20 -40.03 24.11
N ARG A 2 65.31 -40.59 24.56
CA ARG A 2 65.42 -41.30 25.89
C ARG A 2 65.40 -40.34 27.08
N GLN A 3 65.99 -39.14 26.98
CA GLN A 3 66.06 -38.16 28.10
C GLN A 3 64.72 -37.50 28.43
N LEU A 4 63.78 -37.41 27.53
CA LEU A 4 62.43 -36.83 27.79
C LEU A 4 61.51 -37.81 28.50
N ALA A 5 61.78 -39.13 28.39
CA ALA A 5 61.01 -40.15 29.13
C ALA A 5 61.36 -40.14 30.60
N ASP A 6 62.68 -40.01 30.90
CA ASP A 6 63.21 -39.99 32.29
C ASP A 6 62.71 -38.76 33.09
N VAL A 7 62.60 -37.58 32.41
CA VAL A 7 62.08 -36.37 33.07
C VAL A 7 60.60 -36.48 33.39
N LYS A 8 59.84 -37.18 32.56
CA LYS A 8 58.38 -37.42 32.81
C LYS A 8 58.18 -38.33 34.04
N ASP A 9 59.01 -39.36 34.18
CA ASP A 9 58.94 -40.30 35.31
C ASP A 9 59.37 -39.60 36.62
N TYR A 10 60.36 -38.73 36.58
CA TYR A 10 60.74 -37.89 37.75
C TYR A 10 59.66 -36.91 38.16
N ILE A 11 58.92 -36.30 37.20
CA ILE A 11 57.82 -35.39 37.50
C ILE A 11 56.67 -36.17 38.10
N ILE A 12 56.34 -37.36 37.57
CA ILE A 12 55.28 -38.20 38.09
C ILE A 12 55.60 -38.69 39.52
N THR A 13 56.86 -39.12 39.77
CA THR A 13 57.31 -39.56 41.11
C THR A 13 57.34 -38.39 42.11
N ALA A 14 57.74 -37.18 41.69
CA ALA A 14 57.69 -35.97 42.50
C ALA A 14 56.25 -35.60 42.89
N VAL A 15 55.30 -35.69 41.94
CA VAL A 15 53.88 -35.40 42.18
C VAL A 15 53.26 -36.42 43.12
N ILE A 16 53.59 -37.74 42.97
CA ILE A 16 53.12 -38.81 43.85
C ILE A 16 53.70 -38.62 45.25
N LEU A 17 54.95 -38.24 45.35
CA LEU A 17 55.61 -38.02 46.64
C LEU A 17 55.10 -36.80 47.39
N LEU A 18 54.79 -35.74 46.65
CA LEU A 18 54.13 -34.53 47.16
C LEU A 18 52.69 -34.82 47.63
N LEU A 19 51.98 -35.65 46.89
CA LEU A 19 50.64 -36.14 47.24
C LEU A 19 50.68 -37.06 48.48
N ALA A 20 51.67 -37.92 48.60
CA ALA A 20 51.90 -38.78 49.77
C ALA A 20 52.28 -37.98 51.02
N ILE A 21 53.12 -36.95 50.89
CA ILE A 21 53.53 -36.04 52.01
C ILE A 21 52.28 -35.23 52.45
N THR A 22 51.48 -34.70 51.53
CA THR A 22 50.26 -33.97 51.86
C THR A 22 49.23 -34.87 52.55
N LEU A 23 49.10 -36.14 52.18
CA LEU A 23 48.27 -37.11 52.84
C LEU A 23 48.82 -37.48 54.23
N MET A 24 50.16 -37.60 54.41
CA MET A 24 50.78 -37.91 55.66
C MET A 24 50.71 -36.77 56.66
N VAL A 25 50.89 -35.53 56.24
CA VAL A 25 50.77 -34.31 57.08
C VAL A 25 49.31 -34.10 57.51
N ASN A 26 48.35 -34.40 56.66
CA ASN A 26 46.95 -34.24 56.94
C ASN A 26 46.34 -35.37 57.79
N ARG A 27 47.12 -36.38 58.17
CA ARG A 27 46.63 -37.54 58.99
C ARG A 27 46.42 -37.20 60.47
N HIS A 28 46.97 -36.10 60.96
CA HIS A 28 46.75 -35.62 62.31
C HIS A 28 45.75 -34.44 62.31
N GLU A 29 44.57 -34.76 62.91
CA GLU A 29 43.52 -33.82 63.29
C GLU A 29 42.86 -32.99 62.17
N GLY A 30 41.78 -33.55 61.53
CA GLY A 30 40.83 -32.78 60.74
C GLY A 30 41.00 -32.84 59.22
N GLY A 31 41.90 -33.67 58.67
CA GLY A 31 42.22 -33.74 57.25
C GLY A 31 41.03 -34.09 56.32
N LEU A 32 40.13 -34.92 56.80
CA LEU A 32 38.90 -35.30 56.05
C LEU A 32 37.90 -34.10 55.87
N GLN A 33 37.84 -33.22 56.88
CA GLN A 33 36.98 -32.02 56.79
C GLN A 33 37.55 -30.97 55.83
N ASN A 34 38.87 -30.81 55.78
CA ASN A 34 39.56 -29.88 54.91
C ASN A 34 39.59 -30.37 53.47
N LEU A 35 39.74 -31.69 53.23
CA LEU A 35 39.58 -32.29 51.87
C LEU A 35 38.13 -32.19 51.37
N ARG A 36 37.15 -32.35 52.24
CA ARG A 36 35.76 -32.15 51.89
C ARG A 36 35.42 -30.69 51.55
N LYS A 37 35.97 -29.73 52.30
CA LYS A 37 35.86 -28.30 52.03
C LYS A 37 36.54 -27.94 50.72
N ALA A 38 37.78 -28.42 50.49
CA ALA A 38 38.54 -28.17 49.28
C ALA A 38 37.84 -28.76 48.03
N SER A 39 37.29 -29.97 48.13
CA SER A 39 36.58 -30.58 47.00
C SER A 39 35.27 -29.82 46.65
N ILE A 40 34.54 -29.34 47.67
CA ILE A 40 33.33 -28.53 47.44
C ILE A 40 33.68 -27.19 46.79
N THR A 41 34.82 -26.55 47.24
CA THR A 41 35.26 -25.28 46.69
C THR A 41 35.75 -25.42 45.22
N VAL A 42 36.46 -26.49 44.90
CA VAL A 42 36.89 -26.78 43.53
C VAL A 42 35.72 -27.12 42.63
N LEU A 43 34.76 -27.91 43.13
CA LEU A 43 33.56 -28.22 42.37
C LEU A 43 32.69 -26.96 42.08
N SER A 44 32.54 -26.07 43.06
CA SER A 44 31.79 -24.82 42.90
C SER A 44 32.45 -23.86 41.90
N TYR A 45 33.79 -23.84 41.83
CA TYR A 45 34.54 -23.05 40.82
C TYR A 45 34.33 -23.61 39.38
N LEU A 46 34.12 -24.93 39.25
CA LEU A 46 33.91 -25.57 37.95
C LEU A 46 32.46 -25.52 37.53
N GLU A 47 31.50 -25.46 38.43
CA GLU A 47 30.05 -25.41 38.14
C GLU A 47 29.58 -24.00 37.70
N GLN A 48 30.21 -22.92 38.22
CA GLN A 48 29.82 -21.54 37.87
C GLN A 48 29.96 -21.21 36.39
N PRO A 49 31.04 -21.51 35.66
CA PRO A 49 31.13 -21.23 34.25
C PRO A 49 30.16 -22.08 33.40
N LEU A 50 29.87 -23.30 33.81
CA LEU A 50 28.93 -24.18 33.08
C LEU A 50 27.47 -23.76 33.22
N SER A 51 27.06 -23.22 34.38
CA SER A 51 25.72 -22.67 34.58
C SER A 51 25.50 -21.39 33.75
N ASN A 52 26.48 -20.49 33.74
CA ASN A 52 26.42 -19.26 32.93
C ASN A 52 26.35 -19.56 31.41
N PHE A 53 27.07 -20.59 30.96
CA PHE A 53 27.04 -20.99 29.55
C PHE A 53 25.67 -21.58 29.16
N ARG A 54 25.05 -22.33 30.05
CA ARG A 54 23.69 -22.87 29.86
C ARG A 54 22.65 -21.76 29.80
N ILE A 55 22.71 -20.80 30.74
CA ILE A 55 21.83 -19.61 30.77
C ILE A 55 22.01 -18.78 29.48
N TYR A 56 23.25 -18.56 29.05
CA TYR A 56 23.53 -17.79 27.83
C TYR A 56 22.96 -18.48 26.57
N ARG A 57 23.17 -19.80 26.43
CA ARG A 57 22.59 -20.55 25.31
C ARG A 57 21.04 -20.56 25.35
N GLN A 58 20.46 -20.67 26.53
CA GLN A 58 19.01 -20.61 26.70
C GLN A 58 18.50 -19.21 26.37
N ALA A 59 19.16 -18.14 26.77
CA ALA A 59 18.81 -16.76 26.43
C ALA A 59 18.83 -16.52 24.91
N ILE A 60 19.85 -17.02 24.22
CA ILE A 60 19.93 -16.91 22.74
C ILE A 60 18.79 -17.68 22.08
N SER A 61 18.53 -18.93 22.50
CA SER A 61 17.46 -19.73 21.91
C SER A 61 16.09 -19.13 22.18
N THR A 62 15.86 -18.61 23.39
CA THR A 62 14.61 -17.91 23.74
C THR A 62 14.47 -16.61 22.97
N ASN A 63 15.53 -15.82 22.80
CA ASN A 63 15.52 -14.59 22.00
C ASN A 63 15.18 -14.91 20.54
N THR A 64 15.83 -15.91 19.95
CA THR A 64 15.52 -16.35 18.58
C THR A 64 14.07 -16.82 18.44
N TYR A 65 13.56 -17.57 19.41
CA TYR A 65 12.17 -18.00 19.46
C TYR A 65 11.21 -16.81 19.53
N LEU A 66 11.44 -15.88 20.48
CA LEU A 66 10.62 -14.67 20.64
C LEU A 66 10.67 -13.78 19.39
N HIS A 67 11.85 -13.65 18.76
CA HIS A 67 11.99 -12.89 17.51
C HIS A 67 11.17 -13.52 16.37
N ARG A 68 11.22 -14.85 16.26
CA ARG A 68 10.41 -15.58 15.28
C ARG A 68 8.91 -15.43 15.54
N GLN A 69 8.47 -15.53 16.81
CA GLN A 69 7.07 -15.30 17.20
C GLN A 69 6.64 -13.87 16.87
N ASN A 70 7.49 -12.89 17.13
CA ASN A 70 7.20 -11.49 16.82
C ASN A 70 7.01 -11.27 15.29
N ILE A 71 7.87 -11.87 14.47
CA ILE A 71 7.73 -11.81 13.00
C ILE A 71 6.40 -12.45 12.55
N LEU A 72 6.06 -13.63 13.06
CA LEU A 72 4.81 -14.30 12.72
C LEU A 72 3.58 -13.49 13.15
N LEU A 73 3.62 -12.90 14.36
CA LEU A 73 2.53 -12.05 14.84
C LEU A 73 2.40 -10.76 14.00
N GLN A 74 3.52 -10.16 13.59
CA GLN A 74 3.49 -9.01 12.69
C GLN A 74 2.93 -9.35 11.31
N ASP A 75 3.28 -10.51 10.77
CA ASP A 75 2.73 -11.00 9.51
C ASP A 75 1.21 -11.22 9.59
N GLU A 76 0.75 -11.87 10.66
CA GLU A 76 -0.67 -12.08 10.92
C GLU A 76 -1.43 -10.75 11.09
N LEU A 77 -0.87 -9.80 11.84
CA LEU A 77 -1.46 -8.46 11.98
C LEU A 77 -1.56 -7.72 10.65
N ASN A 78 -0.53 -7.80 9.81
CA ASN A 78 -0.55 -7.18 8.49
C ASN A 78 -1.61 -7.83 7.59
N ARG A 79 -1.72 -9.16 7.65
CA ARG A 79 -2.76 -9.90 6.93
C ARG A 79 -4.17 -9.52 7.39
N LEU A 80 -4.40 -9.44 8.70
CA LEU A 80 -5.70 -9.03 9.24
C LEU A 80 -6.07 -7.61 8.83
N ARG A 81 -5.12 -6.67 8.91
CA ARG A 81 -5.34 -5.29 8.43
C ARG A 81 -5.68 -5.23 6.94
N SER A 82 -4.99 -6.01 6.13
CA SER A 82 -5.28 -6.09 4.69
C SER A 82 -6.69 -6.62 4.43
N VAL A 83 -7.12 -7.67 5.14
CA VAL A 83 -8.48 -8.22 5.01
C VAL A 83 -9.54 -7.24 5.49
N GLU A 84 -9.29 -6.52 6.59
CA GLU A 84 -10.19 -5.49 7.10
C GLU A 84 -10.36 -4.33 6.11
N GLU A 85 -9.27 -3.85 5.52
CA GLU A 85 -9.31 -2.81 4.49
C GLU A 85 -10.06 -3.29 3.24
N GLN A 86 -9.80 -4.51 2.76
CA GLN A 86 -10.55 -5.10 1.65
C GLN A 86 -12.05 -5.21 1.96
N ASN A 87 -12.40 -5.62 3.18
CA ASN A 87 -13.80 -5.72 3.60
C ASN A 87 -14.49 -4.36 3.64
N ARG A 88 -13.78 -3.31 4.08
CA ARG A 88 -14.28 -1.94 4.06
C ARG A 88 -14.54 -1.48 2.63
N VAL A 89 -13.55 -1.62 1.74
CA VAL A 89 -13.68 -1.24 0.32
C VAL A 89 -14.83 -1.98 -0.34
N LEU A 90 -14.98 -3.30 -0.08
CA LEU A 90 -16.09 -4.08 -0.63
C LEU A 90 -17.45 -3.61 -0.13
N ARG A 91 -17.58 -3.20 1.14
CA ARG A 91 -18.83 -2.62 1.66
C ARG A 91 -19.13 -1.27 1.02
N ASP A 92 -18.13 -0.41 0.87
CA ASP A 92 -18.31 0.89 0.23
C ASP A 92 -18.75 0.72 -1.24
N LEU A 93 -18.19 -0.28 -1.95
CA LEU A 93 -18.61 -0.62 -3.30
C LEU A 93 -20.04 -1.22 -3.36
N LEU A 94 -20.42 -2.05 -2.39
CA LEU A 94 -21.77 -2.57 -2.31
C LEU A 94 -22.81 -1.46 -2.07
N ASN A 95 -22.53 -0.53 -1.17
CA ASN A 95 -23.38 0.63 -0.91
C ASN A 95 -23.51 1.49 -2.17
N LEU A 96 -22.42 1.76 -2.88
CA LEU A 96 -22.45 2.50 -4.13
C LEU A 96 -23.34 1.83 -5.18
N ARG A 97 -23.29 0.49 -5.27
CA ARG A 97 -24.14 -0.27 -6.21
C ARG A 97 -25.63 -0.22 -5.84
N GLU A 98 -25.95 -0.24 -4.54
CA GLU A 98 -27.34 -0.17 -4.06
C GLU A 98 -27.91 1.24 -4.20
N GLU A 99 -27.10 2.28 -4.10
CA GLU A 99 -27.51 3.69 -4.23
C GLU A 99 -27.51 4.21 -5.67
N SER A 100 -26.92 3.47 -6.62
CA SER A 100 -26.82 3.89 -8.02
C SER A 100 -28.06 3.47 -8.82
N ASP A 101 -28.71 4.45 -9.47
CA ASP A 101 -29.76 4.21 -10.46
C ASP A 101 -29.22 3.66 -11.79
N LEU A 102 -27.90 3.64 -11.99
CA LEU A 102 -27.23 3.18 -13.20
C LEU A 102 -26.69 1.76 -13.03
N PRO A 103 -26.78 0.89 -14.07
CA PRO A 103 -26.18 -0.44 -14.02
C PRO A 103 -24.66 -0.35 -13.91
N LEU A 104 -24.08 -1.09 -12.97
CA LEU A 104 -22.67 -1.08 -12.66
C LEU A 104 -22.04 -2.47 -12.86
N ILE A 105 -20.96 -2.53 -13.65
CA ILE A 105 -20.14 -3.73 -13.83
C ILE A 105 -18.97 -3.67 -12.84
N PRO A 106 -18.88 -4.57 -11.85
CA PRO A 106 -17.78 -4.60 -10.92
C PRO A 106 -16.50 -5.10 -11.59
N VAL A 107 -15.38 -4.41 -11.37
CA VAL A 107 -14.10 -4.75 -11.97
C VAL A 107 -12.95 -4.66 -10.96
N ARG A 108 -11.91 -5.47 -11.19
CA ARG A 108 -10.66 -5.39 -10.43
C ARG A 108 -9.57 -4.78 -11.29
N VAL A 109 -8.76 -3.92 -10.71
CA VAL A 109 -7.55 -3.39 -11.34
C VAL A 109 -6.48 -4.48 -11.38
N VAL A 110 -6.00 -4.82 -12.59
CA VAL A 110 -4.96 -5.85 -12.83
C VAL A 110 -3.60 -5.25 -13.12
N ALA A 111 -3.56 -4.04 -13.70
CA ALA A 111 -2.30 -3.33 -13.95
C ALA A 111 -2.51 -1.82 -13.92
N LYS A 112 -1.47 -1.07 -13.52
CA LYS A 112 -1.43 0.40 -13.51
C LYS A 112 -0.11 0.89 -14.08
N ASP A 113 -0.17 1.82 -15.01
CA ASP A 113 0.94 2.70 -15.39
C ASP A 113 0.51 4.14 -15.11
N LEU A 114 0.96 4.70 -13.98
CA LEU A 114 0.63 6.06 -13.53
C LEU A 114 1.84 7.00 -13.55
N ILE A 115 2.99 6.53 -14.03
CA ILE A 115 4.25 7.29 -14.03
C ILE A 115 4.36 8.17 -15.28
N SER A 116 3.80 7.69 -16.38
CA SER A 116 3.81 8.36 -17.67
C SER A 116 2.73 9.45 -17.77
N ILE A 117 2.97 10.46 -18.60
CA ILE A 117 1.94 11.43 -19.01
C ILE A 117 0.80 10.77 -19.80
N ASN A 118 1.05 9.58 -20.37
CA ASN A 118 0.10 8.71 -21.03
C ASN A 118 -0.30 7.55 -20.10
N SER A 119 -0.63 7.87 -18.85
CA SER A 119 -1.03 6.90 -17.84
C SER A 119 -2.21 6.03 -18.30
N SER A 120 -2.24 4.78 -17.85
CA SER A 120 -3.31 3.82 -18.16
C SER A 120 -3.56 2.86 -16.99
N ILE A 121 -4.77 2.34 -16.91
CA ILE A 121 -5.18 1.31 -15.93
C ILE A 121 -5.84 0.17 -16.69
N THR A 122 -5.46 -1.08 -16.38
CA THR A 122 -6.11 -2.26 -16.96
C THR A 122 -7.01 -2.89 -15.91
N VAL A 123 -8.24 -3.24 -16.31
CA VAL A 123 -9.26 -3.85 -15.46
C VAL A 123 -9.71 -5.20 -15.99
N SER A 124 -10.19 -6.08 -15.08
CA SER A 124 -10.58 -7.47 -15.33
C SER A 124 -12.04 -7.59 -15.79
N ALA A 125 -12.44 -6.84 -16.79
CA ALA A 125 -13.72 -7.00 -17.48
C ALA A 125 -13.57 -6.59 -18.94
N GLY A 126 -14.25 -7.25 -19.84
CA GLY A 126 -14.16 -7.05 -21.27
C GLY A 126 -15.51 -7.13 -21.96
N THR A 127 -15.51 -7.51 -23.24
CA THR A 127 -16.75 -7.66 -24.02
C THR A 127 -17.68 -8.75 -23.48
N ASP A 128 -17.13 -9.78 -22.81
CA ASP A 128 -17.95 -10.89 -22.25
C ASP A 128 -18.81 -10.38 -21.08
N GLU A 129 -18.36 -9.36 -20.35
CA GLU A 129 -19.12 -8.69 -19.28
C GLU A 129 -19.96 -7.49 -19.77
N GLY A 130 -19.97 -7.21 -21.07
CA GLY A 130 -20.74 -6.11 -21.66
C GLY A 130 -20.02 -4.77 -21.70
N VAL A 131 -18.71 -4.73 -21.42
CA VAL A 131 -17.93 -3.49 -21.45
C VAL A 131 -17.79 -2.98 -22.89
N LYS A 132 -18.00 -1.66 -23.06
CA LYS A 132 -17.81 -0.95 -24.33
C LYS A 132 -16.84 0.22 -24.15
N VAL A 133 -16.20 0.60 -25.26
CA VAL A 133 -15.38 1.82 -25.31
C VAL A 133 -16.26 3.03 -25.01
N GLY A 134 -15.75 3.96 -24.23
CA GLY A 134 -16.47 5.16 -23.83
C GLY A 134 -17.15 5.05 -22.47
N MET A 135 -17.31 3.87 -21.90
CA MET A 135 -17.95 3.70 -20.59
C MET A 135 -17.12 4.34 -19.47
N PRO A 136 -17.74 5.13 -18.56
CA PRO A 136 -17.10 5.70 -17.40
C PRO A 136 -16.66 4.65 -16.38
N VAL A 137 -15.55 4.94 -15.69
CA VAL A 137 -15.03 4.10 -14.59
C VAL A 137 -14.96 4.93 -13.32
N ILE A 138 -15.56 4.39 -12.23
CA ILE A 138 -15.67 5.05 -10.93
C ILE A 138 -15.27 4.11 -9.79
N ASN A 139 -15.00 4.68 -8.62
CA ASN A 139 -15.00 3.97 -7.34
C ASN A 139 -15.95 4.66 -6.35
N SER A 140 -15.92 4.25 -5.07
CA SER A 140 -16.69 4.88 -4.00
C SER A 140 -16.39 6.38 -3.80
N ASP A 141 -15.21 6.83 -4.14
CA ASP A 141 -14.78 8.21 -3.94
C ASP A 141 -15.17 9.12 -5.13
N GLY A 142 -15.22 8.57 -6.35
CA GLY A 142 -15.56 9.33 -7.55
C GLY A 142 -14.98 8.80 -8.86
N LEU A 143 -14.80 9.70 -9.81
CA LEU A 143 -14.37 9.41 -11.17
C LEU A 143 -12.92 8.94 -11.24
N ILE A 144 -12.69 7.78 -11.85
CA ILE A 144 -11.36 7.25 -12.17
C ILE A 144 -10.95 7.61 -13.60
N GLY A 145 -11.84 7.41 -14.57
CA GLY A 145 -11.54 7.63 -15.98
C GLY A 145 -12.61 7.08 -16.92
N GLN A 146 -12.18 6.69 -18.12
CA GLN A 146 -13.04 6.19 -19.20
C GLN A 146 -12.38 5.00 -19.90
N VAL A 147 -13.15 4.01 -20.30
CA VAL A 147 -12.67 2.86 -21.09
C VAL A 147 -12.31 3.32 -22.50
N ILE A 148 -11.09 3.00 -22.96
CA ILE A 148 -10.58 3.37 -24.30
C ILE A 148 -10.30 2.18 -25.20
N ILE A 149 -10.01 1.00 -24.64
CA ILE A 149 -9.76 -0.24 -25.38
C ILE A 149 -10.45 -1.36 -24.64
N VAL A 150 -11.10 -2.24 -25.37
CA VAL A 150 -11.77 -3.42 -24.81
C VAL A 150 -11.29 -4.66 -25.53
N SER A 151 -10.92 -5.69 -24.80
CA SER A 151 -10.67 -7.04 -25.28
C SER A 151 -11.74 -7.99 -24.74
N LYS A 152 -11.57 -9.29 -24.94
CA LYS A 152 -12.54 -10.28 -24.49
C LYS A 152 -12.74 -10.26 -22.96
N ASP A 153 -11.63 -10.32 -22.21
CA ASP A 153 -11.61 -10.50 -20.74
C ASP A 153 -11.08 -9.27 -19.98
N TYR A 154 -10.56 -8.26 -20.69
CA TYR A 154 -9.91 -7.09 -20.09
C TYR A 154 -10.24 -5.81 -20.84
N SER A 155 -10.20 -4.69 -20.12
CA SER A 155 -10.32 -3.36 -20.71
C SER A 155 -9.22 -2.44 -20.23
N GLN A 156 -8.85 -1.50 -21.09
CA GLN A 156 -7.92 -0.43 -20.76
C GLN A 156 -8.68 0.87 -20.53
N VAL A 157 -8.40 1.49 -19.40
CA VAL A 157 -9.00 2.73 -18.93
C VAL A 157 -8.01 3.87 -19.10
N LEU A 158 -8.48 4.99 -19.64
CA LEU A 158 -7.82 6.30 -19.65
C LEU A 158 -8.14 6.98 -18.31
N PRO A 159 -7.22 7.03 -17.35
CA PRO A 159 -7.50 7.65 -16.07
C PRO A 159 -7.49 9.19 -16.17
N TYR A 160 -8.06 9.87 -15.18
CA TYR A 160 -8.06 11.33 -15.13
C TYR A 160 -6.64 11.93 -15.08
N SER A 161 -5.63 11.17 -14.68
CA SER A 161 -4.21 11.56 -14.67
C SER A 161 -3.51 11.35 -16.02
N ASN A 162 -4.25 11.21 -17.11
CA ASN A 162 -3.71 11.15 -18.46
C ASN A 162 -3.82 12.51 -19.16
N SER A 163 -2.82 12.89 -19.95
CA SER A 163 -2.78 14.16 -20.67
C SER A 163 -3.91 14.35 -21.69
N MET A 164 -4.50 13.26 -22.18
CA MET A 164 -5.62 13.26 -23.13
C MET A 164 -6.98 13.31 -22.44
N PHE A 165 -7.03 13.07 -21.12
CA PHE A 165 -8.29 13.02 -20.40
C PHE A 165 -9.00 14.38 -20.38
N ARG A 166 -10.28 14.38 -20.76
CA ARG A 166 -11.18 15.54 -20.72
C ARG A 166 -12.56 15.07 -20.29
N VAL A 167 -13.18 15.82 -19.38
CA VAL A 167 -14.57 15.58 -18.97
C VAL A 167 -15.30 16.89 -18.76
N SER A 168 -16.53 16.97 -19.27
CA SER A 168 -17.44 18.09 -18.97
C SER A 168 -17.88 18.03 -17.53
N ALA A 169 -17.69 19.10 -16.81
CA ALA A 169 -17.95 19.19 -15.38
C ALA A 169 -18.74 20.43 -15.01
N GLN A 170 -19.40 20.39 -13.87
CA GLN A 170 -20.13 21.51 -13.28
C GLN A 170 -19.83 21.61 -11.79
N ILE A 171 -19.88 22.84 -11.29
CA ILE A 171 -19.79 23.14 -9.85
C ILE A 171 -21.18 22.95 -9.24
N GLU A 172 -21.26 22.29 -8.09
CA GLU A 172 -22.53 21.93 -7.44
C GLU A 172 -23.42 23.14 -7.17
N GLU A 173 -22.87 24.19 -6.55
CA GLU A 173 -23.62 25.30 -5.98
C GLU A 173 -24.21 26.25 -7.04
N ASN A 174 -23.41 26.59 -8.05
CA ASN A 174 -23.78 27.60 -9.04
C ASN A 174 -24.06 27.03 -10.44
N ARG A 175 -23.86 25.69 -10.62
CA ARG A 175 -24.00 24.97 -11.91
C ARG A 175 -23.15 25.54 -13.05
N ALA A 176 -22.11 26.32 -12.74
CA ALA A 176 -21.19 26.76 -13.74
C ALA A 176 -20.45 25.54 -14.33
N TYR A 177 -20.45 25.46 -15.65
CA TYR A 177 -19.87 24.30 -16.34
C TYR A 177 -18.58 24.65 -17.05
N GLY A 178 -17.69 23.68 -17.14
CA GLY A 178 -16.41 23.78 -17.81
C GLY A 178 -15.86 22.42 -18.17
N ILE A 179 -14.59 22.37 -18.51
CA ILE A 179 -13.89 21.13 -18.86
C ILE A 179 -12.80 20.86 -17.82
N VAL A 180 -12.86 19.69 -17.22
CA VAL A 180 -11.79 19.17 -16.35
C VAL A 180 -10.74 18.45 -17.19
N SER A 181 -9.48 18.75 -16.89
CA SER A 181 -8.30 18.16 -17.51
C SER A 181 -7.17 18.00 -16.49
N TRP A 182 -6.20 17.17 -16.80
CA TRP A 182 -5.01 16.97 -15.97
C TRP A 182 -3.84 17.84 -16.43
N PRO A 183 -3.19 18.62 -15.53
CA PRO A 183 -2.08 19.53 -15.90
C PRO A 183 -0.70 18.84 -15.89
N ALA A 184 -0.60 17.55 -15.64
CA ALA A 184 0.65 16.77 -15.54
C ALA A 184 1.64 17.26 -14.45
N ARG A 185 1.13 17.88 -13.38
CA ARG A 185 1.94 18.36 -12.24
C ARG A 185 1.93 17.40 -11.07
N SER A 186 0.76 16.93 -10.70
CA SER A 186 0.53 15.98 -9.60
C SER A 186 -0.55 15.00 -10.03
N THR A 187 -0.49 13.77 -9.55
CA THR A 187 -1.49 12.73 -9.89
C THR A 187 -2.90 13.06 -9.40
N ARG A 188 -3.06 13.93 -8.39
CA ARG A 188 -4.36 14.30 -7.83
C ARG A 188 -4.82 15.73 -8.17
N GLU A 189 -3.98 16.53 -8.82
CA GLU A 189 -4.33 17.89 -9.20
C GLU A 189 -4.99 17.90 -10.57
N LEU A 190 -6.18 18.47 -10.66
CA LEU A 190 -6.94 18.68 -11.88
C LEU A 190 -7.19 20.16 -12.11
N LEU A 191 -7.48 20.54 -13.36
CA LEU A 191 -7.85 21.90 -13.74
C LEU A 191 -9.25 21.90 -14.34
N LEU A 192 -10.13 22.72 -13.81
CA LEU A 192 -11.41 23.08 -14.43
C LEU A 192 -11.23 24.42 -15.15
N ARG A 193 -11.49 24.44 -16.45
CA ARG A 193 -11.31 25.60 -17.34
C ARG A 193 -12.62 26.01 -17.99
N PHE A 194 -12.62 27.16 -18.63
CA PHE A 194 -13.75 27.76 -19.35
C PHE A 194 -14.88 28.22 -18.44
N ILE A 195 -14.62 28.51 -17.17
CA ILE A 195 -15.55 29.16 -16.27
C ILE A 195 -15.37 30.69 -16.42
N PRO A 196 -16.45 31.46 -16.69
CA PRO A 196 -16.36 32.93 -16.77
C PRO A 196 -15.87 33.54 -15.45
N GLU A 197 -15.07 34.60 -15.51
CA GLU A 197 -14.60 35.31 -14.28
C GLU A 197 -15.74 35.94 -13.47
N THR A 198 -16.88 36.21 -14.12
CA THR A 198 -18.09 36.72 -13.49
C THR A 198 -18.75 35.72 -12.51
N VAL A 199 -18.39 34.43 -12.61
CA VAL A 199 -18.89 33.39 -11.71
C VAL A 199 -18.02 33.30 -10.47
N GLN A 200 -18.60 33.50 -9.32
CA GLN A 200 -17.90 33.33 -8.05
C GLN A 200 -17.69 31.85 -7.76
N VAL A 201 -16.43 31.46 -7.51
CA VAL A 201 -16.05 30.11 -7.15
C VAL A 201 -15.21 30.13 -5.91
N ASP A 202 -15.68 29.44 -4.87
CA ASP A 202 -15.05 29.38 -3.57
C ASP A 202 -14.30 28.06 -3.36
N THR A 203 -13.24 28.08 -2.58
CA THR A 203 -12.51 26.88 -2.16
C THR A 203 -13.42 25.99 -1.32
N GLY A 204 -13.31 24.67 -1.50
CA GLY A 204 -14.13 23.68 -0.81
C GLY A 204 -15.36 23.21 -1.58
N GLN A 205 -15.78 23.94 -2.64
CA GLN A 205 -16.90 23.52 -3.50
C GLN A 205 -16.61 22.23 -4.23
N THR A 206 -17.65 21.42 -4.44
CA THR A 206 -17.55 20.13 -5.12
C THR A 206 -17.84 20.28 -6.61
N VAL A 207 -17.10 19.51 -7.42
CA VAL A 207 -17.24 19.45 -8.86
C VAL A 207 -17.66 18.05 -9.29
N TYR A 208 -18.73 17.99 -10.10
CA TYR A 208 -19.32 16.78 -10.65
C TYR A 208 -19.26 16.76 -12.17
N THR A 209 -19.45 15.57 -12.77
CA THR A 209 -19.72 15.50 -14.22
C THR A 209 -21.02 16.21 -14.57
N SER A 210 -21.04 16.95 -15.67
CA SER A 210 -22.22 17.74 -16.08
C SER A 210 -23.20 16.95 -16.98
N GLY A 211 -22.74 15.89 -17.62
CA GLY A 211 -23.52 15.17 -18.64
C GLY A 211 -23.50 15.80 -20.04
N TYR A 212 -23.05 17.04 -20.18
CA TYR A 212 -23.20 17.80 -21.44
C TYR A 212 -22.38 17.28 -22.63
N SER A 213 -21.30 16.53 -22.37
CA SER A 213 -20.51 15.90 -23.45
C SER A 213 -21.15 14.65 -24.03
N ASN A 214 -22.26 14.17 -23.47
CA ASN A 214 -22.84 12.87 -23.80
C ASN A 214 -21.87 11.66 -23.71
N GLN A 215 -20.75 11.83 -22.97
CA GLN A 215 -19.76 10.76 -22.74
C GLN A 215 -19.80 10.23 -21.31
N PHE A 216 -20.29 11.04 -20.38
CA PHE A 216 -20.43 10.70 -18.98
C PHE A 216 -21.84 11.04 -18.51
N PRO A 217 -22.48 10.22 -17.67
CA PRO A 217 -23.70 10.63 -16.98
C PRO A 217 -23.40 11.83 -16.06
N SER A 218 -24.40 12.64 -15.76
CA SER A 218 -24.25 13.72 -14.78
C SER A 218 -24.19 13.20 -13.36
N GLY A 219 -23.54 13.96 -12.48
CA GLY A 219 -23.55 13.69 -11.03
C GLY A 219 -22.43 12.80 -10.50
N ILE A 220 -21.47 12.37 -11.32
CA ILE A 220 -20.30 11.64 -10.82
C ILE A 220 -19.34 12.64 -10.14
N PRO A 221 -18.97 12.47 -8.85
CA PRO A 221 -18.05 13.36 -8.17
C PRO A 221 -16.65 13.25 -8.78
N ILE A 222 -16.02 14.40 -9.05
CA ILE A 222 -14.67 14.49 -9.64
C ILE A 222 -13.66 14.93 -8.58
N GLY A 223 -13.94 16.02 -7.89
CA GLY A 223 -13.00 16.60 -6.93
C GLY A 223 -13.52 17.85 -6.26
N ARG A 224 -12.67 18.45 -5.43
CA ARG A 224 -12.96 19.65 -4.65
C ARG A 224 -12.08 20.80 -5.08
N VAL A 225 -12.65 22.01 -5.15
CA VAL A 225 -11.93 23.24 -5.44
C VAL A 225 -10.90 23.55 -4.35
N THR A 226 -9.65 23.71 -4.75
CA THR A 226 -8.54 24.07 -3.84
C THR A 226 -8.06 25.49 -4.04
N LYS A 227 -8.14 26.01 -5.27
CA LYS A 227 -7.64 27.34 -5.63
C LYS A 227 -8.32 27.81 -6.90
N THR A 228 -8.48 29.15 -7.03
CA THR A 228 -8.92 29.84 -8.26
C THR A 228 -7.85 30.83 -8.70
N GLU A 229 -7.61 30.92 -9.99
CA GLU A 229 -6.70 31.91 -10.60
C GLU A 229 -7.43 32.60 -11.75
N SER A 230 -7.44 33.94 -11.75
CA SER A 230 -7.94 34.73 -12.88
C SER A 230 -7.02 34.55 -14.06
N GLY A 231 -7.60 34.41 -15.25
CA GLY A 231 -6.84 34.25 -16.49
C GLY A 231 -6.24 35.60 -16.96
N SER A 232 -4.96 35.63 -17.29
CA SER A 232 -4.33 36.83 -17.85
C SER A 232 -4.90 37.13 -19.24
N GLY A 233 -5.89 38.03 -19.32
CA GLY A 233 -6.41 38.54 -20.60
C GLY A 233 -7.49 37.71 -21.31
N ILE A 234 -8.04 36.70 -20.64
CA ILE A 234 -9.18 35.91 -21.11
C ILE A 234 -10.29 36.06 -20.06
N GLU A 235 -11.54 36.26 -20.49
CA GLU A 235 -12.72 36.42 -19.61
C GLU A 235 -13.08 35.13 -18.84
N THR A 236 -12.11 34.20 -18.65
CA THR A 236 -12.29 32.93 -17.97
C THR A 236 -11.22 32.70 -16.93
N GLN A 237 -11.62 32.11 -15.82
CA GLN A 237 -10.73 31.71 -14.73
C GLN A 237 -10.30 30.25 -14.85
N THR A 238 -9.16 29.91 -14.24
CA THR A 238 -8.66 28.55 -14.05
C THR A 238 -8.88 28.13 -12.61
N ILE A 239 -9.55 27.00 -12.41
CA ILE A 239 -9.87 26.48 -11.09
C ILE A 239 -9.08 25.20 -10.88
N TYR A 240 -8.33 25.12 -9.78
CA TYR A 240 -7.58 23.94 -9.36
C TYR A 240 -8.46 23.07 -8.48
N LEU A 241 -8.47 21.77 -8.78
CA LEU A 241 -9.21 20.78 -8.03
C LEU A 241 -8.27 19.74 -7.45
N GLU A 242 -8.62 19.21 -6.29
CA GLU A 242 -8.09 17.95 -5.77
C GLU A 242 -9.07 16.84 -6.09
N ALA A 243 -8.64 15.81 -6.84
CA ALA A 243 -9.45 14.66 -7.20
C ALA A 243 -9.84 13.87 -5.95
N PHE A 244 -11.10 13.38 -5.90
CA PHE A 244 -11.56 12.53 -4.80
C PHE A 244 -10.97 11.13 -4.88
N ALA A 245 -11.01 10.50 -6.05
CA ALA A 245 -10.43 9.17 -6.25
C ALA A 245 -8.89 9.22 -6.20
N ASP A 246 -8.27 8.36 -5.41
CA ASP A 246 -6.81 8.18 -5.38
C ASP A 246 -6.40 6.98 -6.24
N LEU A 247 -5.96 7.23 -7.49
CA LEU A 247 -5.57 6.20 -8.45
C LEU A 247 -4.48 5.26 -7.94
N SER A 248 -3.63 5.72 -7.03
CA SER A 248 -2.56 4.89 -6.47
C SER A 248 -3.12 3.73 -5.63
N ARG A 249 -4.26 3.96 -4.97
CA ARG A 249 -4.89 3.02 -4.03
C ARG A 249 -6.02 2.20 -4.64
N VAL A 250 -6.56 2.60 -5.79
CA VAL A 250 -7.68 1.90 -6.43
C VAL A 250 -7.28 0.45 -6.74
N ALA A 251 -7.96 -0.52 -6.15
CA ALA A 251 -7.82 -1.95 -6.42
C ALA A 251 -9.08 -2.52 -7.09
N GLU A 252 -10.24 -2.00 -6.71
CA GLU A 252 -11.57 -2.34 -7.24
C GLU A 252 -12.24 -1.08 -7.76
N ALA A 253 -13.11 -1.24 -8.76
CA ALA A 253 -13.85 -0.16 -9.39
C ALA A 253 -15.17 -0.68 -9.99
N PHE A 254 -15.98 0.25 -10.50
CA PHE A 254 -17.13 -0.07 -11.34
C PHE A 254 -17.00 0.62 -12.70
N ILE A 255 -17.43 -0.08 -13.75
CA ILE A 255 -17.71 0.51 -15.03
C ILE A 255 -19.21 0.78 -15.07
N ILE A 256 -19.60 2.01 -15.40
CA ILE A 256 -21.00 2.39 -15.57
C ILE A 256 -21.46 1.95 -16.97
N GLU A 257 -22.52 1.16 -17.06
CA GLU A 257 -23.17 0.84 -18.33
C GLU A 257 -23.92 2.07 -18.86
N PHE A 258 -23.15 3.03 -19.32
CA PHE A 258 -23.66 4.26 -19.93
C PHE A 258 -23.40 4.22 -21.43
N GLU A 259 -24.46 4.34 -22.21
CA GLU A 259 -24.36 4.48 -23.67
C GLU A 259 -24.69 5.93 -24.05
N PRO A 260 -23.80 6.60 -24.77
CA PRO A 260 -24.07 7.93 -25.30
C PRO A 260 -25.30 7.90 -26.23
N ASP A 261 -26.13 8.94 -26.15
CA ASP A 261 -27.25 9.10 -27.07
C ASP A 261 -26.74 9.31 -28.51
N THR A 262 -27.01 8.34 -29.36
CA THR A 262 -26.59 8.32 -30.77
C THR A 262 -27.22 9.46 -31.59
N THR A 263 -28.36 9.94 -31.17
CA THR A 263 -29.05 11.07 -31.85
C THR A 263 -28.24 12.37 -31.63
N ILE A 264 -27.74 12.58 -30.41
CA ILE A 264 -26.89 13.74 -30.08
C ILE A 264 -25.52 13.62 -30.78
N GLN A 265 -24.94 12.42 -30.86
CA GLN A 265 -23.70 12.21 -31.60
C GLN A 265 -23.84 12.55 -33.08
N ASN A 266 -24.87 12.04 -33.74
CA ASN A 266 -25.14 12.33 -35.15
C ASN A 266 -25.35 13.84 -35.42
N LEU A 267 -25.96 14.58 -34.48
CA LEU A 267 -26.11 16.02 -34.58
C LEU A 267 -24.76 16.74 -34.45
N ASN A 268 -23.90 16.31 -33.57
CA ASN A 268 -22.57 16.91 -33.39
C ASN A 268 -21.66 16.64 -34.62
N GLU A 269 -21.67 15.41 -35.15
CA GLU A 269 -20.95 15.07 -36.39
C GLU A 269 -21.45 15.90 -37.58
N ALA A 270 -22.77 16.03 -37.73
CA ALA A 270 -23.34 16.87 -38.79
C ALA A 270 -22.98 18.35 -38.62
N GLN A 271 -22.75 18.83 -37.42
CA GLN A 271 -22.27 20.20 -37.16
C GLN A 271 -20.80 20.36 -37.52
N GLU A 272 -19.92 19.40 -37.26
CA GLU A 272 -18.49 19.43 -37.63
C GLU A 272 -18.32 19.44 -39.16
N ASP A 273 -19.20 18.75 -39.89
CA ASP A 273 -19.20 18.75 -41.37
C ASP A 273 -19.62 20.11 -41.99
N LEU A 274 -20.19 21.02 -41.19
CA LEU A 274 -20.64 22.33 -41.66
C LEU A 274 -19.55 23.42 -41.56
N PHE A 275 -18.46 23.17 -40.83
CA PHE A 275 -17.36 24.12 -40.56
C PHE A 275 -16.00 23.55 -40.93
#